data_60ee7170cd78e7193249a5b4ae813ac8
#
_entry.id   60ee7170cd78e7193249a5b4ae813ac8
#
_cell.length_a   1.000
_cell.length_b   1.000
_cell.length_c   1.000
_cell.angle_alpha   90.00
_cell.angle_beta   90.00
_cell.angle_gamma   90.00
#
_symmetry.space_group_name_H-M   'P 1'
#
loop_
_entity.id
_entity.type
_entity.pdbx_description
1 polymer ?
#
loop_
_entity_poly.entity_id
_entity_poly.type
_entity_poly.pdbx_seq_one_letter_code
_entity_poly.pdbx_strand_id
1 'polypeptide(L)' 'NFPEVRKWVNSNLDNDSTVLLRRVYDSLTETLDGPSIAAAVLIVAKYNYQSAFVADQEINLLAALTEIMVECNFK' A
#
# COMPACT_ATOMS: atom_id res chain seq x y z
N ASN A 1 -1.00 10.19 -7.91
CA ASN A 1 -0.15 11.18 -7.28
C ASN A 1 -0.36 11.19 -5.76
N PHE A 2 0.59 11.79 -5.04
CA PHE A 2 0.60 11.69 -3.59
C PHE A 2 -0.63 12.33 -2.90
N PRO A 3 -1.09 13.52 -3.28
CA PRO A 3 -2.29 14.10 -2.66
C PRO A 3 -3.53 13.23 -2.82
N GLU A 4 -3.70 12.57 -3.97
CA GLU A 4 -4.83 11.68 -4.18
C GLU A 4 -4.72 10.41 -3.34
N VAL A 5 -3.51 9.88 -3.21
CA VAL A 5 -3.27 8.71 -2.38
C VAL A 5 -3.61 9.01 -0.93
N ARG A 6 -3.17 10.16 -0.43
CA ARG A 6 -3.46 10.56 0.94
C ARG A 6 -4.97 10.74 1.16
N LYS A 7 -5.65 11.32 0.20
CA LYS A 7 -7.09 11.50 0.27
C LYS A 7 -7.82 10.15 0.32
N TRP A 8 -7.36 9.20 -0.51
CA TRP A 8 -7.93 7.86 -0.52
C TRP A 8 -7.74 7.17 0.85
N VAL A 9 -6.54 7.26 1.42
CA VAL A 9 -6.25 6.68 2.73
C VAL A 9 -7.17 7.27 3.79
N ASN A 10 -7.31 8.59 3.82
CA ASN A 10 -8.19 9.25 4.80
C ASN A 10 -9.64 8.79 4.65
N SER A 11 -10.09 8.58 3.42
CA SER A 11 -11.46 8.16 3.16
C SER A 11 -11.72 6.71 3.59
N ASN A 12 -10.68 5.91 3.74
CA ASN A 12 -10.82 4.48 3.99
C ASN A 12 -10.29 4.04 5.37
N LEU A 13 -9.98 4.98 6.26
CA LEU A 13 -9.41 4.65 7.57
C LEU A 13 -10.38 3.92 8.50
N ASP A 14 -11.65 3.88 8.17
CA ASP A 14 -12.64 3.12 8.94
C ASP A 14 -12.41 1.62 8.85
N ASN A 15 -11.68 1.17 7.82
CA ASN A 15 -11.39 -0.23 7.59
C ASN A 15 -10.10 -0.63 8.28
N ASP A 16 -9.97 -1.90 8.57
CA ASP A 16 -8.72 -2.45 9.08
C ASP A 16 -7.61 -2.24 8.04
N SER A 17 -6.42 -1.80 8.48
CA SER A 17 -5.32 -1.50 7.56
C SER A 17 -4.83 -2.73 6.80
N THR A 18 -4.93 -3.93 7.39
CA THR A 18 -4.55 -5.15 6.67
C THR A 18 -5.51 -5.45 5.52
N VAL A 19 -6.80 -5.15 5.70
CA VAL A 19 -7.78 -5.28 4.62
C VAL A 19 -7.47 -4.28 3.51
N LEU A 20 -7.12 -3.05 3.87
CA LEU A 20 -6.78 -2.03 2.87
C LEU A 20 -5.54 -2.41 2.09
N LEU A 21 -4.51 -2.92 2.77
CA LEU A 21 -3.29 -3.36 2.11
C LEU A 21 -3.56 -4.52 1.16
N ARG A 22 -4.46 -5.44 1.53
CA ARG A 22 -4.84 -6.54 0.66
C ARG A 22 -5.56 -6.03 -0.59
N ARG A 23 -6.46 -5.07 -0.44
CA ARG A 23 -7.14 -4.45 -1.58
C ARG A 23 -6.17 -3.75 -2.51
N VAL A 24 -5.20 -3.05 -1.94
CA VAL A 24 -4.15 -2.41 -2.73
C VAL A 24 -3.40 -3.46 -3.54
N TYR A 25 -2.99 -4.56 -2.89
CA TYR A 25 -2.28 -5.62 -3.58
C TYR A 25 -3.09 -6.20 -4.72
N ASP A 26 -4.37 -6.51 -4.48
CA ASP A 26 -5.24 -7.08 -5.52
C ASP A 26 -5.38 -6.14 -6.72
N SER A 27 -5.47 -4.84 -6.46
CA SER A 27 -5.53 -3.82 -7.51
C SER A 27 -4.21 -3.73 -8.28
N LEU A 28 -3.09 -3.79 -7.58
CA LEU A 28 -1.77 -3.64 -8.18
C LEU A 28 -1.38 -4.78 -9.10
N THR A 29 -1.91 -5.98 -8.88
CA THR A 29 -1.61 -7.10 -9.79
C THR A 29 -2.06 -6.83 -11.21
N GLU A 30 -3.01 -5.90 -11.39
CA GLU A 30 -3.52 -5.54 -12.72
C GLU A 30 -2.79 -4.33 -13.31
N THR A 31 -2.14 -3.52 -12.48
CA THR A 31 -1.57 -2.23 -12.92
C THR A 31 -0.06 -2.19 -12.98
N LEU A 32 0.63 -3.11 -12.31
CA LEU A 32 2.09 -3.14 -12.31
C LEU A 32 2.63 -4.13 -13.34
N ASP A 33 3.85 -3.86 -13.83
CA ASP A 33 4.52 -4.85 -14.66
C ASP A 33 4.96 -6.04 -13.79
N GLY A 34 5.35 -7.15 -14.43
CA GLY A 34 5.66 -8.39 -13.73
C GLY A 34 6.71 -8.25 -12.61
N PRO A 35 7.89 -7.66 -12.90
CA PRO A 35 8.91 -7.47 -11.86
C PRO A 35 8.44 -6.58 -10.71
N SER A 36 7.62 -5.57 -11.01
CA SER A 36 7.11 -4.67 -9.99
C SER A 36 6.06 -5.33 -9.10
N ILE A 37 5.34 -6.32 -9.62
CA ILE A 37 4.40 -7.10 -8.79
C ILE A 37 5.17 -7.81 -7.68
N ALA A 38 6.32 -8.40 -7.99
CA ALA A 38 7.14 -9.07 -6.98
C ALA A 38 7.61 -8.09 -5.90
N ALA A 39 8.05 -6.89 -6.32
CA ALA A 39 8.44 -5.85 -5.38
C ALA A 39 7.26 -5.42 -4.50
N ALA A 40 6.08 -5.27 -5.09
CA ALA A 40 4.89 -4.89 -4.35
C ALA A 40 4.49 -5.94 -3.31
N VAL A 41 4.64 -7.22 -3.64
CA VAL A 41 4.37 -8.31 -2.68
C VAL A 41 5.23 -8.14 -1.42
N LEU A 42 6.52 -7.88 -1.62
CA LEU A 42 7.45 -7.72 -0.50
C LEU A 42 7.10 -6.48 0.33
N ILE A 43 6.74 -5.39 -0.33
CA ILE A 43 6.38 -4.15 0.34
C ILE A 43 5.10 -4.34 1.16
N VAL A 44 4.07 -4.92 0.55
CA VAL A 44 2.79 -5.15 1.25
C VAL A 44 2.98 -6.08 2.44
N ALA A 45 3.76 -7.14 2.27
CA ALA A 45 4.03 -8.08 3.36
C ALA A 45 4.74 -7.39 4.53
N LYS A 46 5.72 -6.54 4.23
CA LYS A 46 6.46 -5.80 5.25
C LYS A 46 5.52 -4.89 6.05
N TYR A 47 4.68 -4.14 5.37
CA TYR A 47 3.80 -3.20 6.05
C TYR A 47 2.63 -3.89 6.75
N ASN A 48 2.16 -5.02 6.25
CA ASN A 48 1.19 -5.84 6.95
C ASN A 48 1.75 -6.30 8.30
N TYR A 49 2.99 -6.76 8.30
CA TYR A 49 3.65 -7.16 9.53
C TYR A 49 3.77 -5.98 10.50
N GLN A 50 4.23 -4.83 9.98
CA GLN A 50 4.41 -3.65 10.82
C GLN A 50 3.10 -3.11 11.37
N SER A 51 1.99 -3.33 10.68
CA SER A 51 0.70 -2.78 11.10
C SER A 51 0.28 -3.26 12.49
N ALA A 52 0.81 -4.38 12.96
CA ALA A 52 0.54 -4.89 14.30
C ALA A 52 1.24 -4.08 15.39
N PHE A 53 2.23 -3.28 15.03
CA PHE A 53 3.11 -2.60 16.00
C PHE A 53 3.08 -1.08 15.91
N VAL A 54 2.51 -0.50 14.84
CA VAL A 54 2.56 0.95 14.64
C VAL A 54 1.45 1.64 15.42
N ALA A 55 1.74 2.85 15.90
CA ALA A 55 0.76 3.66 16.62
C ALA A 55 -0.19 4.38 15.66
N ASP A 56 0.29 4.74 14.48
CA ASP A 56 -0.49 5.51 13.51
C ASP A 56 -0.65 4.70 12.23
N GLN A 57 -1.85 4.13 12.05
CA GLN A 57 -2.15 3.29 10.89
C GLN A 57 -2.19 4.09 9.58
N GLU A 58 -2.58 5.36 9.65
CA GLU A 58 -2.60 6.21 8.46
C GLU A 58 -1.19 6.39 7.90
N ILE A 59 -0.23 6.71 8.78
CA ILE A 59 1.14 6.91 8.35
C ILE A 59 1.73 5.61 7.80
N ASN A 60 1.43 4.48 8.46
CA ASN A 60 1.92 3.19 8.00
C ASN A 60 1.40 2.87 6.59
N LEU A 61 0.11 3.07 6.36
CA LEU A 61 -0.50 2.80 5.06
C LEU A 61 0.03 3.76 3.99
N LEU A 62 0.16 5.04 4.34
CA LEU A 62 0.74 6.03 3.42
C LEU A 62 2.17 5.66 3.04
N ALA A 63 2.97 5.21 4.01
CA ALA A 63 4.35 4.80 3.75
C ALA A 63 4.39 3.61 2.80
N ALA A 64 3.50 2.64 2.98
CA ALA A 64 3.42 1.48 2.08
C ALA A 64 3.12 1.91 0.66
N LEU A 65 2.10 2.75 0.48
CA LEU A 65 1.70 3.22 -0.84
C LEU A 65 2.78 4.09 -1.49
N THR A 66 3.45 4.92 -0.69
CA THR A 66 4.54 5.76 -1.18
C THR A 66 5.71 4.90 -1.65
N GLU A 67 6.07 3.89 -0.89
CA GLU A 67 7.17 3.00 -1.28
C GLU A 67 6.84 2.26 -2.58
N ILE A 68 5.59 1.83 -2.74
CA ILE A 68 5.15 1.20 -3.99
C ILE A 68 5.29 2.17 -5.16
N MET A 69 4.89 3.43 -4.98
CA MET A 69 5.00 4.42 -6.05
C MET A 69 6.45 4.71 -6.44
N VAL A 70 7.36 4.66 -5.48
CA VAL A 70 8.78 4.92 -5.73
C VAL A 70 9.48 3.72 -6.35
N GLU A 71 9.17 2.52 -5.88
CA GLU A 71 9.92 1.30 -6.23
C GLU A 71 9.32 0.52 -7.39
N CYS A 72 8.06 0.74 -7.73
CA CYS A 72 7.37 -0.08 -8.73
C CYS A 72 7.09 0.71 -10.00
N ASN A 73 7.11 -0.02 -11.12
CA ASN A 73 6.76 0.56 -12.43
C ASN A 73 5.34 0.16 -12.79
N PHE A 74 4.54 1.14 -13.16
CA PHE A 74 3.15 0.90 -13.57
C PHE A 74 3.10 0.67 -15.07
N LYS A 75 2.18 -0.17 -15.47
CA LYS A 75 1.96 -0.45 -16.90
C LYS A 75 1.53 0.82 -17.64
#